data_0118fd6e973e3c2c7bb0f15746e4abe7
#
_entry.id   0118fd6e973e3c2c7bb0f15746e4abe7
#
_cell.length_a   1.000
_cell.length_b   1.000
_cell.length_c   1.000
_cell.angle_alpha   90.00
_cell.angle_beta   90.00
_cell.angle_gamma   90.00
#
_symmetry.space_group_name_H-M   'P 1'
#
loop_
_entity.id
_entity.type
_entity.pdbx_description
1 polymer ?
#
loop_
_entity_poly.entity_id
_entity_poly.type
_entity_poly.pdbx_seq_one_letter_code
_entity_poly.pdbx_strand_id
1 'polypeptide(L)'
;RKQIAIDLEQAQLMEKVEDYDNKVGFSERTNVPIEPKLSTQWFLKMQHFADIALDPVMSDEVEFYPKKYKNTYRYWLENIKDWCISRQLWWGHRIPAYYFATTDGKRDFVVAETAEEALAMAQEKNPALTAADLEQESDCLDTWFSSWLWPISLFNGILDPNNEEINYYYPT
;
A
#
# COMPACT_ATOMS: atom_id res chain seq x y z
N ARG A 1 -17.11 -11.94 -21.89
CA ARG A 1 -16.92 -13.40 -22.15
C ARG A 1 -17.68 -13.83 -23.41
N LYS A 2 -19.00 -13.57 -23.48
CA LYS A 2 -19.79 -13.93 -24.68
C LYS A 2 -19.22 -13.29 -25.95
N GLN A 3 -18.84 -12.01 -25.91
CA GLN A 3 -18.27 -11.30 -27.06
C GLN A 3 -16.96 -11.95 -27.54
N ILE A 4 -16.08 -12.36 -26.63
CA ILE A 4 -14.82 -13.03 -26.99
C ILE A 4 -15.06 -14.33 -27.76
N ALA A 5 -16.08 -15.13 -27.39
CA ALA A 5 -16.42 -16.33 -28.10
C ALA A 5 -16.88 -16.03 -29.56
N ILE A 6 -17.72 -14.99 -29.73
CA ILE A 6 -18.16 -14.53 -31.05
C ILE A 6 -16.96 -14.05 -31.89
N ASP A 7 -16.08 -13.25 -31.29
CA ASP A 7 -14.90 -12.70 -31.99
C ASP A 7 -13.94 -13.83 -32.44
N LEU A 8 -13.73 -14.83 -31.58
CA LEU A 8 -12.91 -16.00 -31.93
C LEU A 8 -13.55 -16.85 -33.03
N GLU A 9 -14.88 -17.02 -33.03
CA GLU A 9 -15.60 -17.73 -34.08
C GLU A 9 -15.50 -16.99 -35.42
N GLN A 10 -15.72 -15.66 -35.41
CA GLN A 10 -15.57 -14.83 -36.61
C GLN A 10 -14.15 -14.83 -37.17
N ALA A 11 -13.15 -14.86 -36.29
CA ALA A 11 -11.75 -14.95 -36.68
C ALA A 11 -11.32 -16.38 -37.14
N GLN A 12 -12.20 -17.36 -37.06
CA GLN A 12 -11.92 -18.77 -37.33
C GLN A 12 -10.81 -19.37 -36.45
N LEU A 13 -10.71 -18.86 -35.22
CA LEU A 13 -9.76 -19.30 -34.18
C LEU A 13 -10.42 -20.15 -33.09
N MET A 14 -11.74 -20.36 -33.18
CA MET A 14 -12.48 -21.21 -32.25
C MET A 14 -12.33 -22.68 -32.65
N GLU A 15 -11.71 -23.49 -31.78
CA GLU A 15 -11.55 -24.93 -32.01
C GLU A 15 -12.81 -25.70 -31.58
N LYS A 16 -13.26 -25.42 -30.33
CA LYS A 16 -14.47 -26.01 -29.76
C LYS A 16 -15.00 -25.24 -28.57
N VAL A 17 -16.26 -25.47 -28.26
CA VAL A 17 -16.91 -25.00 -27.02
C VAL A 17 -17.31 -26.23 -26.21
N GLU A 18 -16.93 -26.27 -24.96
CA GLU A 18 -17.30 -27.33 -24.01
C GLU A 18 -18.00 -26.74 -22.79
N ASP A 19 -18.97 -27.43 -22.26
CA ASP A 19 -19.54 -27.13 -20.97
C ASP A 19 -18.53 -27.44 -19.86
N TYR A 20 -18.24 -26.49 -19.04
CA TYR A 20 -17.25 -26.61 -17.98
C TYR A 20 -17.75 -25.95 -16.68
N ASP A 21 -17.79 -26.75 -15.62
CA ASP A 21 -18.12 -26.26 -14.28
C ASP A 21 -16.88 -25.71 -13.58
N ASN A 22 -16.91 -24.44 -13.24
CA ASN A 22 -15.85 -23.84 -12.46
C ASN A 22 -16.38 -23.10 -11.21
N LYS A 23 -15.53 -23.01 -10.18
CA LYS A 23 -15.82 -22.23 -9.00
C LYS A 23 -15.38 -20.78 -9.23
N VAL A 24 -16.34 -19.86 -9.22
CA VAL A 24 -16.07 -18.42 -9.32
C VAL A 24 -15.97 -17.84 -7.92
N GLY A 25 -14.86 -17.14 -7.63
CA GLY A 25 -14.72 -16.40 -6.38
C GLY A 25 -15.63 -15.16 -6.36
N PHE A 26 -16.22 -14.88 -5.22
CA PHE A 26 -17.01 -13.67 -4.98
C PHE A 26 -16.37 -12.82 -3.90
N SER A 27 -16.48 -11.50 -4.03
CA SER A 27 -16.06 -10.56 -2.99
C SER A 27 -16.94 -10.73 -1.76
N GLU A 28 -16.35 -10.98 -0.60
CA GLU A 28 -17.07 -11.07 0.67
C GLU A 28 -17.82 -9.77 1.03
N ARG A 29 -17.31 -8.62 0.56
CA ARG A 29 -17.89 -7.30 0.89
C ARG A 29 -19.03 -6.89 0.00
N THR A 30 -18.99 -7.23 -1.28
CA THR A 30 -19.92 -6.73 -2.29
C THR A 30 -20.74 -7.83 -2.97
N ASN A 31 -20.39 -9.09 -2.73
CA ASN A 31 -21.00 -10.27 -3.34
C ASN A 31 -21.02 -10.22 -4.88
N VAL A 32 -20.00 -9.61 -5.48
CA VAL A 32 -19.80 -9.60 -6.93
C VAL A 32 -18.70 -10.57 -7.33
N PRO A 33 -18.74 -11.15 -8.55
CA PRO A 33 -17.67 -12.01 -9.03
C PRO A 33 -16.32 -11.28 -9.08
N ILE A 34 -15.27 -11.96 -8.60
CA ILE A 34 -13.91 -11.42 -8.67
C ILE A 34 -13.37 -11.68 -10.06
N GLU A 35 -12.90 -10.62 -10.72
CA GLU A 35 -12.18 -10.72 -11.99
C GLU A 35 -10.75 -10.18 -11.84
N PRO A 36 -9.72 -10.92 -12.30
CA PRO A 36 -8.36 -10.44 -12.28
C PRO A 36 -8.21 -9.16 -13.11
N LYS A 37 -7.64 -8.12 -12.50
CA LYS A 37 -7.35 -6.85 -13.15
C LYS A 37 -6.01 -6.32 -12.66
N LEU A 38 -5.15 -5.91 -13.58
CA LEU A 38 -3.93 -5.18 -13.24
C LEU A 38 -4.30 -3.74 -12.88
N SER A 39 -3.77 -3.26 -11.78
CA SER A 39 -3.89 -1.87 -11.34
C SER A 39 -2.58 -1.42 -10.72
N THR A 40 -2.30 -0.11 -10.80
CA THR A 40 -1.16 0.49 -10.10
C THR A 40 -1.43 0.44 -8.60
N GLN A 41 -0.44 0.03 -7.84
CA GLN A 41 -0.52 -0.08 -6.37
C GLN A 41 0.70 0.57 -5.74
N TRP A 42 0.56 1.03 -4.50
CA TRP A 42 1.64 1.56 -3.70
C TRP A 42 2.31 0.45 -2.89
N PHE A 43 3.63 0.38 -2.98
CA PHE A 43 4.44 -0.59 -2.25
C PHE A 43 5.47 0.10 -1.37
N LEU A 44 5.61 -0.39 -0.15
CA LEU A 44 6.71 -0.06 0.74
C LEU A 44 7.82 -1.09 0.56
N LYS A 45 9.04 -0.63 0.28
CA LYS A 45 10.23 -1.49 0.22
C LYS A 45 10.60 -1.95 1.62
N MET A 46 10.47 -3.25 1.88
CA MET A 46 10.56 -3.80 3.24
C MET A 46 11.96 -4.26 3.64
N GLN A 47 12.87 -4.51 2.68
CA GLN A 47 14.16 -5.12 2.98
C GLN A 47 14.97 -4.34 4.04
N HIS A 48 15.09 -3.03 3.87
CA HIS A 48 15.83 -2.19 4.82
C HIS A 48 15.28 -2.27 6.26
N PHE A 49 13.96 -2.31 6.41
CA PHE A 49 13.33 -2.42 7.73
C PHE A 49 13.53 -3.82 8.32
N ALA A 50 13.50 -4.85 7.49
CA ALA A 50 13.75 -6.22 7.92
C ALA A 50 15.19 -6.40 8.42
N ASP A 51 16.16 -5.82 7.72
CA ASP A 51 17.59 -5.88 8.12
C ASP A 51 17.79 -5.25 9.50
N ILE A 52 17.23 -4.06 9.74
CA ILE A 52 17.30 -3.36 11.03
C ILE A 52 16.59 -4.15 12.14
N ALA A 53 15.44 -4.78 11.85
CA ALA A 53 14.65 -5.48 12.84
C ALA A 53 15.19 -6.90 13.15
N LEU A 54 15.98 -7.49 12.25
CA LEU A 54 16.53 -8.83 12.43
C LEU A 54 17.67 -8.87 13.43
N ASP A 55 18.59 -7.94 13.35
CA ASP A 55 19.82 -7.92 14.13
C ASP A 55 19.60 -7.95 15.66
N PRO A 56 18.71 -7.13 16.26
CA PRO A 56 18.46 -7.14 17.71
C PRO A 56 17.92 -8.48 18.21
N VAL A 57 17.13 -9.18 17.38
CA VAL A 57 16.60 -10.50 17.74
C VAL A 57 17.65 -11.58 17.57
N MET A 58 18.52 -11.49 16.56
CA MET A 58 19.58 -12.48 16.36
C MET A 58 20.68 -12.38 17.42
N SER A 59 20.96 -11.18 17.93
CA SER A 59 21.91 -10.92 19.02
C SER A 59 21.35 -11.18 20.43
N ASP A 60 20.07 -11.56 20.56
CA ASP A 60 19.36 -11.72 21.83
C ASP A 60 19.21 -10.40 22.65
N GLU A 61 19.35 -9.23 22.01
CA GLU A 61 18.98 -7.94 22.58
C GLU A 61 17.46 -7.86 22.79
N VAL A 62 16.70 -8.44 21.84
CA VAL A 62 15.25 -8.69 21.95
C VAL A 62 15.00 -10.19 21.98
N GLU A 63 14.53 -10.70 23.11
CA GLU A 63 14.29 -12.13 23.30
C GLU A 63 12.84 -12.54 23.02
N PHE A 64 12.66 -13.68 22.34
CA PHE A 64 11.36 -14.30 22.14
C PHE A 64 11.06 -15.39 23.18
N TYR A 65 9.85 -15.38 23.71
CA TYR A 65 9.34 -16.43 24.58
C TYR A 65 8.07 -17.05 23.98
N PRO A 66 8.08 -18.35 23.62
CA PRO A 66 9.21 -19.30 23.65
C PRO A 66 10.28 -19.02 22.56
N LYS A 67 11.53 -19.33 22.86
CA LYS A 67 12.70 -19.13 21.97
C LYS A 67 12.56 -19.73 20.56
N LYS A 68 11.73 -20.76 20.38
CA LYS A 68 11.49 -21.40 19.07
C LYS A 68 11.00 -20.40 18.00
N TYR A 69 10.30 -19.35 18.39
CA TYR A 69 9.79 -18.35 17.47
C TYR A 69 10.88 -17.44 16.88
N LYS A 70 12.07 -17.40 17.46
CA LYS A 70 13.25 -16.71 16.89
C LYS A 70 13.57 -17.19 15.47
N ASN A 71 13.47 -18.54 15.25
CA ASN A 71 13.71 -19.10 13.91
C ASN A 71 12.60 -18.74 12.92
N THR A 72 11.35 -18.71 13.36
CA THR A 72 10.22 -18.29 12.53
C THR A 72 10.36 -16.83 12.13
N TYR A 73 10.69 -15.96 13.10
CA TYR A 73 10.93 -14.54 12.87
C TYR A 73 12.05 -14.32 11.85
N ARG A 74 13.21 -14.99 12.06
CA ARG A 74 14.32 -14.93 11.10
C ARG A 74 13.87 -15.30 9.70
N TYR A 75 13.21 -16.45 9.53
CA TYR A 75 12.77 -16.91 8.22
C TYR A 75 11.86 -15.91 7.52
N TRP A 76 10.95 -15.28 8.27
CA TRP A 76 10.04 -14.28 7.71
C TRP A 76 10.79 -13.04 7.25
N LEU A 77 11.72 -12.51 8.03
CA LEU A 77 12.46 -11.29 7.68
C LEU A 77 13.49 -11.53 6.57
N GLU A 78 14.18 -12.66 6.57
CA GLU A 78 15.12 -13.03 5.48
C GLU A 78 14.41 -13.22 4.13
N ASN A 79 13.11 -13.54 4.13
CA ASN A 79 12.30 -13.76 2.93
C ASN A 79 11.21 -12.69 2.75
N ILE A 80 11.39 -11.51 3.34
CA ILE A 80 10.38 -10.44 3.29
C ILE A 80 10.08 -10.02 1.85
N LYS A 81 8.84 -9.71 1.57
CA LYS A 81 8.39 -9.12 0.31
C LYS A 81 8.01 -7.67 0.52
N ASP A 82 8.11 -6.88 -0.54
CA ASP A 82 7.58 -5.52 -0.52
C ASP A 82 6.09 -5.53 -0.17
N TRP A 83 5.70 -4.61 0.70
CA TRP A 83 4.35 -4.56 1.24
C TRP A 83 3.46 -3.66 0.40
N CYS A 84 2.41 -4.22 -0.21
CA CYS A 84 1.38 -3.43 -0.84
C CYS A 84 0.57 -2.71 0.25
N ILE A 85 0.68 -1.39 0.28
CA ILE A 85 0.07 -0.55 1.32
C ILE A 85 -1.21 0.15 0.87
N SER A 86 -1.57 0.08 -0.41
CA SER A 86 -2.79 0.69 -0.93
C SER A 86 -4.00 -0.23 -0.81
N ARG A 87 -5.16 0.36 -0.45
CA ARG A 87 -6.45 -0.33 -0.33
C ARG A 87 -7.55 0.49 -1.00
N GLN A 88 -8.39 -0.17 -1.79
CA GLN A 88 -9.54 0.42 -2.46
C GLN A 88 -10.73 0.45 -1.50
N LEU A 89 -10.72 1.38 -0.55
CA LEU A 89 -11.72 1.55 0.50
C LEU A 89 -12.35 2.93 0.43
N TRP A 90 -13.61 3.02 0.76
CA TRP A 90 -14.33 4.30 0.84
C TRP A 90 -13.88 5.17 2.00
N TRP A 91 -13.36 4.55 3.05
CA TRP A 91 -12.97 5.24 4.27
C TRP A 91 -11.65 4.68 4.80
N GLY A 92 -10.79 5.57 5.25
CA GLY A 92 -9.47 5.25 5.78
C GLY A 92 -8.52 6.45 5.67
N HIS A 93 -7.26 6.24 5.99
CA HIS A 93 -6.20 7.22 5.79
C HIS A 93 -5.85 7.28 4.30
N ARG A 94 -6.38 8.28 3.62
CA ARG A 94 -6.15 8.48 2.19
C ARG A 94 -4.67 8.73 1.91
N ILE A 95 -4.14 8.09 0.87
CA ILE A 95 -2.73 8.25 0.50
C ILE A 95 -2.48 9.71 0.09
N PRO A 96 -1.47 10.38 0.66
CA PRO A 96 -1.21 11.80 0.42
C PRO A 96 -0.37 12.03 -0.85
N ALA A 97 -0.73 11.36 -1.93
CA ALA A 97 -0.13 11.49 -3.25
C ALA A 97 -1.08 12.25 -4.19
N TYR A 98 -0.55 13.24 -4.90
CA TYR A 98 -1.31 14.10 -5.80
C TYR A 98 -0.75 13.97 -7.22
N TYR A 99 -1.58 13.51 -8.14
CA TYR A 99 -1.24 13.34 -9.54
C TYR A 99 -1.53 14.61 -10.33
N PHE A 100 -0.71 14.85 -11.34
CA PHE A 100 -0.85 15.97 -12.28
C PHE A 100 -0.22 15.63 -13.63
N ALA A 101 -0.47 16.48 -14.63
CA ALA A 101 0.18 16.40 -15.92
C ALA A 101 1.43 17.30 -15.96
N THR A 102 2.56 16.73 -16.34
CA THR A 102 3.80 17.49 -16.59
C THR A 102 3.69 18.31 -17.88
N THR A 103 4.65 19.20 -18.14
CA THR A 103 4.66 20.04 -19.34
C THR A 103 4.73 19.25 -20.65
N ASP A 104 5.25 18.02 -20.64
CA ASP A 104 5.27 17.08 -21.76
C ASP A 104 4.02 16.18 -21.84
N GLY A 105 3.01 16.44 -20.97
CA GLY A 105 1.74 15.72 -20.94
C GLY A 105 1.77 14.34 -20.27
N LYS A 106 2.87 13.97 -19.63
CA LYS A 106 2.92 12.73 -18.85
C LYS A 106 2.28 12.89 -17.49
N ARG A 107 1.73 11.80 -16.95
CA ARG A 107 1.24 11.77 -15.58
C ARG A 107 2.42 11.59 -14.62
N ASP A 108 2.52 12.47 -13.64
CA ASP A 108 3.49 12.42 -12.55
C ASP A 108 2.77 12.65 -11.21
N PHE A 109 3.46 12.54 -10.10
CA PHE A 109 2.89 12.77 -8.78
C PHE A 109 3.88 13.44 -7.83
N VAL A 110 3.33 14.03 -6.78
CA VAL A 110 4.05 14.49 -5.59
C VAL A 110 3.36 13.93 -4.33
N VAL A 111 4.11 13.85 -3.24
CA VAL A 111 3.58 13.44 -1.94
C VAL A 111 3.71 14.62 -0.99
N ALA A 112 2.61 15.05 -0.40
CA ALA A 112 2.54 16.21 0.49
C ALA A 112 1.43 16.07 1.52
N GLU A 113 1.54 16.74 2.65
CA GLU A 113 0.53 16.71 3.71
C GLU A 113 -0.75 17.44 3.31
N THR A 114 -0.61 18.54 2.55
CA THR A 114 -1.74 19.37 2.10
C THR A 114 -1.77 19.52 0.58
N ALA A 115 -2.95 19.88 0.05
CA ALA A 115 -3.11 20.15 -1.37
C ALA A 115 -2.34 21.41 -1.82
N GLU A 116 -2.18 22.40 -0.94
CA GLU A 116 -1.43 23.62 -1.20
C GLU A 116 0.06 23.33 -1.36
N GLU A 117 0.62 22.51 -0.46
CA GLU A 117 2.00 22.05 -0.57
C GLU A 117 2.21 21.21 -1.83
N ALA A 118 1.28 20.29 -2.09
CA ALA A 118 1.31 19.48 -3.32
C ALA A 118 1.32 20.36 -4.59
N LEU A 119 0.51 21.42 -4.59
CA LEU A 119 0.48 22.37 -5.72
C LEU A 119 1.83 23.09 -5.89
N ALA A 120 2.42 23.57 -4.82
CA ALA A 120 3.72 24.22 -4.87
C ALA A 120 4.80 23.28 -5.46
N MET A 121 4.86 22.04 -4.98
CA MET A 121 5.79 21.03 -5.49
C MET A 121 5.52 20.65 -6.95
N ALA A 122 4.26 20.55 -7.35
CA ALA A 122 3.87 20.23 -8.73
C ALA A 122 4.19 21.38 -9.68
N GLN A 123 4.06 22.64 -9.24
CA GLN A 123 4.40 23.84 -10.02
C GLN A 123 5.90 23.96 -10.29
N GLU A 124 6.77 23.33 -9.51
CA GLU A 124 8.21 23.24 -9.87
C GLU A 124 8.42 22.46 -11.17
N LYS A 125 7.56 21.49 -11.45
CA LYS A 125 7.61 20.65 -12.67
C LYS A 125 6.74 21.20 -13.80
N ASN A 126 5.65 21.89 -13.47
CA ASN A 126 4.76 22.52 -14.44
C ASN A 126 4.14 23.79 -13.82
N PRO A 127 4.72 24.97 -14.06
CA PRO A 127 4.26 26.24 -13.47
C PRO A 127 2.82 26.67 -13.85
N ALA A 128 2.23 26.05 -14.86
CA ALA A 128 0.87 26.40 -15.32
C ALA A 128 -0.23 25.70 -14.49
N LEU A 129 0.12 24.78 -13.57
CA LEU A 129 -0.86 24.03 -12.80
C LEU A 129 -1.60 24.89 -11.79
N THR A 130 -2.87 24.58 -11.62
CA THR A 130 -3.76 25.12 -10.60
C THR A 130 -4.21 24.01 -9.64
N ALA A 131 -4.86 24.35 -8.54
CA ALA A 131 -5.39 23.35 -7.60
C ALA A 131 -6.41 22.39 -8.25
N ALA A 132 -7.09 22.83 -9.32
CA ALA A 132 -8.05 21.99 -10.04
C ALA A 132 -7.38 20.91 -10.92
N ASP A 133 -6.09 21.06 -11.20
CA ASP A 133 -5.31 20.11 -12.02
C ASP A 133 -4.69 18.98 -11.18
N LEU A 134 -4.83 19.06 -9.85
CA LEU A 134 -4.34 18.02 -8.93
C LEU A 134 -5.43 17.00 -8.61
N GLU A 135 -5.09 15.73 -8.79
CA GLU A 135 -5.94 14.60 -8.43
C GLU A 135 -5.29 13.82 -7.29
N GLN A 136 -5.84 13.91 -6.07
CA GLN A 136 -5.33 13.10 -4.97
C GLN A 136 -5.64 11.63 -5.19
N GLU A 137 -4.70 10.75 -4.83
CA GLU A 137 -4.89 9.30 -4.84
C GLU A 137 -6.20 8.90 -4.15
N SER A 138 -6.97 8.03 -4.78
CA SER A 138 -8.26 7.57 -4.25
C SER A 138 -8.12 6.46 -3.21
N ASP A 139 -7.02 5.73 -3.25
CA ASP A 139 -6.76 4.62 -2.36
C ASP A 139 -6.41 5.10 -0.94
N CYS A 140 -6.73 4.25 0.04
CA CYS A 140 -6.36 4.45 1.42
C CYS A 140 -5.15 3.58 1.78
N LEU A 141 -4.43 4.00 2.81
CA LEU A 141 -3.36 3.20 3.40
C LEU A 141 -3.93 1.96 4.11
N ASP A 142 -3.18 0.87 4.06
CA ASP A 142 -3.45 -0.32 4.86
C ASP A 142 -3.56 0.04 6.34
N THR A 143 -4.51 -0.56 7.05
CA THR A 143 -4.74 -0.30 8.47
C THR A 143 -3.47 -0.53 9.32
N TRP A 144 -2.69 -1.55 8.99
CA TRP A 144 -1.44 -1.83 9.68
C TRP A 144 -0.35 -0.79 9.44
N PHE A 145 -0.44 -0.02 8.36
CA PHE A 145 0.54 1.02 8.05
C PHE A 145 0.58 2.13 9.10
N SER A 146 -0.54 2.44 9.75
CA SER A 146 -0.63 3.47 10.78
C SER A 146 -0.84 2.91 12.20
N SER A 147 -1.26 1.65 12.36
CA SER A 147 -1.59 1.08 13.66
C SER A 147 -0.40 1.03 14.63
N TRP A 148 0.81 0.85 14.14
CA TRP A 148 2.03 0.85 14.95
C TRP A 148 2.34 2.23 15.57
N LEU A 149 1.76 3.31 15.03
CA LEU A 149 1.92 4.66 15.59
C LEU A 149 1.15 4.86 16.90
N TRP A 150 0.21 3.97 17.22
CA TRP A 150 -0.65 4.11 18.39
C TRP A 150 0.09 4.39 19.69
N PRO A 151 1.09 3.59 20.13
CA PRO A 151 1.78 3.82 21.37
C PRO A 151 2.57 5.14 21.40
N ILE A 152 2.99 5.64 20.24
CA ILE A 152 3.75 6.87 20.11
C ILE A 152 2.81 8.08 20.05
N SER A 153 1.77 8.00 19.23
CA SER A 153 0.83 9.11 19.02
C SER A 153 -0.01 9.43 20.25
N LEU A 154 -0.34 8.42 21.07
CA LEU A 154 -1.15 8.58 22.27
C LEU A 154 -0.51 9.54 23.28
N PHE A 155 0.81 9.57 23.35
CA PHE A 155 1.59 10.42 24.24
C PHE A 155 2.26 11.60 23.53
N ASN A 156 1.73 12.02 22.38
CA ASN A 156 2.32 13.07 21.55
C ASN A 156 3.77 12.81 21.11
N GLY A 157 4.24 11.56 21.16
CA GLY A 157 5.62 11.18 20.89
C GLY A 157 6.10 11.39 19.47
N ILE A 158 5.19 11.65 18.51
CA ILE A 158 5.55 12.00 17.12
C ILE A 158 6.13 13.41 17.07
N LEU A 159 5.52 14.37 17.80
CA LEU A 159 5.96 15.77 17.84
C LEU A 159 7.01 16.03 18.93
N ASP A 160 6.93 15.30 20.04
CA ASP A 160 7.85 15.39 21.16
C ASP A 160 8.28 13.98 21.62
N PRO A 161 9.25 13.35 20.92
CA PRO A 161 9.65 11.96 21.18
C PRO A 161 10.36 11.75 22.51
N ASN A 162 10.75 12.81 23.19
CA ASN A 162 11.47 12.75 24.46
C ASN A 162 10.63 13.20 25.66
N ASN A 163 9.30 13.35 25.49
CA ASN A 163 8.45 13.75 26.61
C ASN A 163 8.40 12.68 27.71
N GLU A 164 8.05 13.12 28.93
CA GLU A 164 8.09 12.27 30.12
C GLU A 164 7.13 11.09 30.04
N GLU A 165 5.93 11.28 29.46
CA GLU A 165 4.92 10.23 29.36
C GLU A 165 5.35 9.11 28.41
N ILE A 166 5.89 9.46 27.24
CA ILE A 166 6.32 8.42 26.29
C ILE A 166 7.51 7.63 26.86
N ASN A 167 8.45 8.30 27.53
CA ASN A 167 9.60 7.63 28.15
C ASN A 167 9.19 6.73 29.33
N TYR A 168 8.04 6.98 29.97
CA TYR A 168 7.52 6.16 31.04
C TYR A 168 6.77 4.93 30.52
N TYR A 169 5.97 5.08 29.47
CA TYR A 169 5.08 4.03 28.97
C TYR A 169 5.65 3.21 27.80
N TYR A 170 6.65 3.73 27.11
CA TYR A 170 7.20 3.11 25.92
C TYR A 170 8.73 3.20 25.89
N PRO A 171 9.46 2.10 25.53
CA PRO A 171 8.94 0.75 25.20
C PRO A 171 8.46 -0.01 26.44
N THR A 172 7.51 -0.93 26.24
CA THR A 172 6.94 -1.81 27.29
C THR A 172 7.60 -3.18 27.30
#